data_6b837e83a9d947f4a8d291e39c09498a
#
_entry.id   6b837e83a9d947f4a8d291e39c09498a
#
_cell.length_a   1.000
_cell.length_b   1.000
_cell.length_c   1.000
_cell.angle_alpha   90.00
_cell.angle_beta   90.00
_cell.angle_gamma   90.00
#
_symmetry.space_group_name_H-M   'P 1'
#
loop_
_entity.id
_entity.type
_entity.pdbx_description
1 polymer ?
#
loop_
_entity_poly.entity_id
_entity_poly.type
_entity_poly.pdbx_seq_one_letter_code
_entity_poly.pdbx_strand_id
1 'polypeptide(L)'
;MLTISPALRAKIVAHARADHPDEACGVIAGPAGSDRPVRFIPMMNAERSPTFYRFDSMEQLRVWREMDERDEEPVVIYHSHTATQAYPSRTDISYASEPGAHYVVVSTRDPDQVEFRSFRIVDGVVTEEEVQVSDYGKPAADAPGTAHG
;
A
#
# COMPACT_ATOMS: atom_id res chain seq x y z
N MET A 1 -2.81 8.31 -10.13
CA MET A 1 -3.90 7.37 -9.85
C MET A 1 -3.34 6.01 -9.50
N LEU A 2 -3.85 5.39 -8.47
CA LEU A 2 -3.51 4.00 -8.13
C LEU A 2 -4.61 3.09 -8.66
N THR A 3 -4.26 2.09 -9.45
CA THR A 3 -5.18 1.03 -9.83
C THR A 3 -4.79 -0.22 -9.06
N ILE A 4 -5.72 -0.76 -8.28
CA ILE A 4 -5.45 -1.89 -7.40
C ILE A 4 -6.60 -2.89 -7.49
N SER A 5 -6.29 -4.19 -7.46
CA SER A 5 -7.32 -5.21 -7.53
C SER A 5 -8.14 -5.24 -6.25
N PRO A 6 -9.41 -5.68 -6.33
CA PRO A 6 -10.23 -5.85 -5.13
C PRO A 6 -9.57 -6.79 -4.10
N ALA A 7 -8.92 -7.84 -4.57
CA ALA A 7 -8.28 -8.81 -3.68
C ALA A 7 -7.12 -8.19 -2.90
N LEU A 8 -6.26 -7.40 -3.57
CA LEU A 8 -5.13 -6.76 -2.89
C LEU A 8 -5.61 -5.70 -1.92
N ARG A 9 -6.61 -4.90 -2.31
CA ARG A 9 -7.19 -3.90 -1.41
C ARG A 9 -7.75 -4.57 -0.16
N ALA A 10 -8.46 -5.68 -0.34
CA ALA A 10 -9.02 -6.43 0.79
C ALA A 10 -7.93 -6.96 1.72
N LYS A 11 -6.79 -7.39 1.17
CA LYS A 11 -5.69 -7.88 1.99
C LYS A 11 -5.06 -6.77 2.84
N ILE A 12 -4.91 -5.59 2.27
CA ILE A 12 -4.41 -4.43 3.03
C ILE A 12 -5.37 -4.11 4.17
N VAL A 13 -6.67 -4.03 3.89
CA VAL A 13 -7.67 -3.70 4.90
C VAL A 13 -7.72 -4.77 5.99
N ALA A 14 -7.65 -6.05 5.62
CA ALA A 14 -7.65 -7.14 6.59
C ALA A 14 -6.43 -7.08 7.50
N HIS A 15 -5.25 -6.79 6.95
CA HIS A 15 -4.03 -6.66 7.74
C HIS A 15 -4.14 -5.47 8.71
N ALA A 16 -4.64 -4.34 8.24
CA ALA A 16 -4.83 -3.16 9.08
C ALA A 16 -5.76 -3.45 10.25
N ARG A 17 -6.85 -4.17 9.99
CA ARG A 17 -7.80 -4.52 11.05
C ARG A 17 -7.27 -5.57 12.01
N ALA A 18 -6.51 -6.52 11.50
CA ALA A 18 -5.94 -7.58 12.34
C ALA A 18 -4.91 -7.04 13.33
N ASP A 19 -4.13 -6.03 12.92
CA ASP A 19 -3.10 -5.48 13.78
C ASP A 19 -3.60 -4.38 14.71
N HIS A 20 -4.80 -3.84 14.45
CA HIS A 20 -5.37 -2.82 15.32
C HIS A 20 -5.33 -3.30 16.78
N PRO A 21 -4.90 -2.53 17.78
CA PRO A 21 -4.67 -1.06 17.75
C PRO A 21 -3.27 -0.61 17.33
N ASP A 22 -2.43 -1.51 16.87
CA ASP A 22 -1.13 -1.12 16.36
C ASP A 22 -1.23 -0.80 14.87
N GLU A 23 -0.36 0.06 14.38
CA GLU A 23 -0.31 0.35 12.95
C GLU A 23 0.26 -0.85 12.19
N ALA A 24 -0.43 -1.26 11.15
CA ALA A 24 0.07 -2.27 10.23
C ALA A 24 0.90 -1.60 9.13
N CYS A 25 1.79 -2.34 8.51
CA CYS A 25 2.56 -1.84 7.39
C CYS A 25 2.95 -2.96 6.44
N GLY A 26 3.27 -2.60 5.22
CA GLY A 26 3.71 -3.57 4.22
C GLY A 26 3.90 -2.95 2.85
N VAL A 27 4.12 -3.82 1.88
CA VAL A 27 4.43 -3.43 0.51
C VAL A 27 3.62 -4.30 -0.44
N ILE A 28 3.24 -3.76 -1.58
CA ILE A 28 2.81 -4.57 -2.70
C ILE A 28 3.83 -4.36 -3.81
N ALA A 29 4.48 -5.45 -4.19
CA ALA A 29 5.47 -5.42 -5.26
C ALA A 29 4.81 -5.66 -6.61
N GLY A 30 5.43 -5.17 -7.65
CA GLY A 30 5.03 -5.43 -9.02
C GLY A 30 6.23 -5.38 -9.95
N PRO A 31 6.06 -5.81 -11.20
CA PRO A 31 7.17 -5.79 -12.15
C PRO A 31 7.77 -4.39 -12.30
N ALA A 32 9.08 -4.30 -12.29
CA ALA A 32 9.79 -3.04 -12.37
C ALA A 32 9.34 -2.25 -13.61
N GLY A 33 9.03 -0.98 -13.42
CA GLY A 33 8.58 -0.11 -14.50
C GLY A 33 7.12 -0.27 -14.89
N SER A 34 6.36 -1.17 -14.24
CA SER A 34 4.99 -1.46 -14.66
C SER A 34 3.93 -0.65 -13.94
N ASP A 35 4.21 -0.15 -12.77
CA ASP A 35 3.23 0.51 -11.89
C ASP A 35 2.02 -0.40 -11.59
N ARG A 36 2.24 -1.72 -11.61
CA ARG A 36 1.18 -2.70 -11.39
C ARG A 36 1.38 -3.40 -10.05
N PRO A 37 0.51 -3.17 -9.05
CA PRO A 37 0.61 -3.91 -7.79
C PRO A 37 0.17 -5.35 -7.99
N VAL A 38 1.01 -6.30 -7.61
CA VAL A 38 0.79 -7.72 -7.86
C VAL A 38 0.98 -8.58 -6.62
N ARG A 39 2.08 -8.42 -5.90
CA ARG A 39 2.45 -9.35 -4.84
C ARG A 39 2.38 -8.67 -3.48
N PHE A 40 1.45 -9.14 -2.66
CA PHE A 40 1.21 -8.60 -1.32
C PHE A 40 2.28 -9.08 -0.36
N ILE A 41 2.96 -8.17 0.32
CA ILE A 41 4.02 -8.49 1.26
C ILE A 41 3.72 -7.76 2.58
N PRO A 42 3.01 -8.41 3.51
CA PRO A 42 2.80 -7.81 4.82
C PRO A 42 4.12 -7.80 5.58
N MET A 43 4.38 -6.72 6.30
CA MET A 43 5.63 -6.55 7.02
C MET A 43 5.35 -6.26 8.49
N MET A 44 6.38 -6.47 9.32
CA MET A 44 6.25 -6.22 10.74
C MET A 44 6.48 -4.74 11.01
N ASN A 45 5.63 -4.15 11.86
CA ASN A 45 5.91 -2.83 12.41
C ASN A 45 6.92 -3.01 13.55
N ALA A 46 8.15 -2.59 13.33
CA ALA A 46 9.20 -2.75 14.33
C ALA A 46 8.91 -1.98 15.62
N GLU A 47 8.08 -0.93 15.53
CA GLU A 47 7.74 -0.12 16.70
C GLU A 47 6.55 -0.68 17.48
N ARG A 48 5.74 -1.53 16.86
CA ARG A 48 4.53 -2.08 17.47
C ARG A 48 3.71 -1.00 18.16
N SER A 49 3.50 0.09 17.46
CA SER A 49 2.93 1.29 18.03
C SER A 49 1.58 1.63 17.39
N PRO A 50 0.63 2.19 18.17
CA PRO A 50 -0.63 2.68 17.62
C PRO A 50 -0.50 4.03 16.91
N THR A 51 0.67 4.67 16.96
CA THR A 51 0.83 6.01 16.41
C THR A 51 2.00 6.15 15.45
N PHE A 52 2.76 5.08 15.23
CA PHE A 52 3.95 5.15 14.40
C PHE A 52 4.26 3.78 13.82
N TYR A 53 4.81 3.75 12.61
CA TYR A 53 5.33 2.51 12.05
C TYR A 53 6.74 2.71 11.51
N ARG A 54 7.48 1.62 11.49
CA ARG A 54 8.77 1.55 10.84
C ARG A 54 8.99 0.10 10.45
N PHE A 55 9.44 -0.15 9.21
CA PHE A 55 9.79 -1.51 8.82
C PHE A 55 10.96 -1.99 9.66
N ASP A 56 10.94 -3.26 10.05
CA ASP A 56 12.09 -3.89 10.64
C ASP A 56 13.23 -3.88 9.62
N SER A 57 14.41 -3.40 10.01
CA SER A 57 15.51 -3.17 9.08
C SER A 57 15.97 -4.44 8.38
N MET A 58 16.02 -5.56 9.09
CA MET A 58 16.46 -6.82 8.49
C MET A 58 15.40 -7.37 7.56
N GLU A 59 14.14 -7.26 7.93
CA GLU A 59 13.05 -7.68 7.07
C GLU A 59 12.99 -6.82 5.81
N GLN A 60 13.16 -5.52 5.94
CA GLN A 60 13.17 -4.63 4.79
C GLN A 60 14.31 -4.98 3.84
N LEU A 61 15.49 -5.23 4.36
CA LEU A 61 16.64 -5.61 3.53
C LEU A 61 16.34 -6.89 2.75
N ARG A 62 15.76 -7.89 3.41
CA ARG A 62 15.43 -9.16 2.78
C ARG A 62 14.37 -8.96 1.68
N VAL A 63 13.33 -8.20 1.97
CA VAL A 63 12.22 -7.97 1.02
C VAL A 63 12.69 -7.16 -0.19
N TRP A 64 13.48 -6.11 0.03
CA TRP A 64 13.99 -5.30 -1.07
C TRP A 64 14.96 -6.09 -1.94
N ARG A 65 15.79 -6.93 -1.33
CA ARG A 65 16.69 -7.81 -2.08
C ARG A 65 15.92 -8.84 -2.89
N GLU A 66 14.85 -9.39 -2.33
CA GLU A 66 14.00 -10.34 -3.03
C GLU A 66 13.29 -9.68 -4.22
N MET A 67 12.80 -8.46 -4.05
CA MET A 67 12.19 -7.72 -5.15
C MET A 67 13.21 -7.48 -6.26
N ASP A 68 14.43 -7.12 -5.90
CA ASP A 68 15.48 -6.87 -6.88
C ASP A 68 15.79 -8.14 -7.68
N GLU A 69 15.88 -9.28 -7.02
CA GLU A 69 16.13 -10.56 -7.68
C GLU A 69 15.00 -10.98 -8.61
N ARG A 70 13.80 -10.51 -8.36
CA ARG A 70 12.61 -10.83 -9.16
C ARG A 70 12.29 -9.76 -10.21
N ASP A 71 13.12 -8.75 -10.35
CA ASP A 71 12.82 -7.61 -11.21
C ASP A 71 11.51 -6.94 -10.83
N GLU A 72 11.31 -6.77 -9.55
CA GLU A 72 10.14 -6.09 -8.99
C GLU A 72 10.54 -4.77 -8.35
N GLU A 73 9.55 -3.91 -8.15
CA GLU A 73 9.71 -2.67 -7.39
C GLU A 73 8.58 -2.55 -6.38
N PRO A 74 8.76 -1.75 -5.33
CA PRO A 74 7.67 -1.47 -4.40
C PRO A 74 6.69 -0.51 -5.07
N VAL A 75 5.59 -1.04 -5.59
CA VAL A 75 4.57 -0.24 -6.25
C VAL A 75 3.70 0.48 -5.22
N VAL A 76 3.32 -0.22 -4.14
CA VAL A 76 2.54 0.35 -3.05
C VAL A 76 3.31 0.14 -1.75
N ILE A 77 3.38 1.19 -0.96
CA ILE A 77 3.84 1.10 0.43
C ILE A 77 2.65 1.52 1.28
N TYR A 78 2.17 0.64 2.16
CA TYR A 78 0.96 0.92 2.92
C TYR A 78 1.22 0.89 4.42
N HIS A 79 0.43 1.66 5.14
CA HIS A 79 0.33 1.53 6.58
C HIS A 79 -1.06 1.95 7.04
N SER A 80 -1.36 1.68 8.31
CA SER A 80 -2.67 2.04 8.86
C SER A 80 -2.52 3.11 9.93
N HIS A 81 -3.54 3.95 10.05
CA HIS A 81 -3.73 4.82 11.19
C HIS A 81 -4.88 4.25 12.01
N THR A 82 -4.75 4.25 13.32
CA THR A 82 -5.73 3.57 14.17
C THR A 82 -6.68 4.53 14.90
N ALA A 83 -6.30 5.79 15.02
CA ALA A 83 -7.10 6.79 15.74
C ALA A 83 -7.32 8.08 14.93
N THR A 84 -6.69 8.21 13.77
CA THR A 84 -6.77 9.42 12.97
C THR A 84 -7.20 9.09 11.54
N GLN A 85 -7.46 10.14 10.75
CA GLN A 85 -7.85 9.96 9.37
C GLN A 85 -6.74 9.34 8.53
N ALA A 86 -7.12 8.82 7.36
CA ALA A 86 -6.19 8.18 6.45
C ALA A 86 -5.39 9.23 5.66
N TYR A 87 -4.56 9.98 6.34
CA TYR A 87 -3.71 11.01 5.73
C TYR A 87 -2.30 10.89 6.33
N PRO A 88 -1.23 10.98 5.53
CA PRO A 88 0.12 10.83 6.05
C PRO A 88 0.44 11.84 7.16
N SER A 89 1.02 11.35 8.25
CA SER A 89 1.46 12.21 9.33
C SER A 89 2.77 12.91 8.92
N ARG A 90 3.18 13.89 9.70
CA ARG A 90 4.46 14.55 9.46
C ARG A 90 5.62 13.55 9.48
N THR A 91 5.56 12.58 10.39
CA THR A 91 6.57 11.54 10.48
C THR A 91 6.54 10.64 9.24
N ASP A 92 5.34 10.25 8.79
CA ASP A 92 5.18 9.44 7.58
C ASP A 92 5.84 10.14 6.38
N ILE A 93 5.61 11.43 6.25
CA ILE A 93 6.17 12.21 5.15
C ILE A 93 7.68 12.25 5.23
N SER A 94 8.24 12.42 6.43
CA SER A 94 9.69 12.53 6.60
C SER A 94 10.41 11.21 6.31
N TYR A 95 9.74 10.07 6.47
CA TYR A 95 10.34 8.77 6.20
C TYR A 95 10.04 8.23 4.81
N ALA A 96 9.21 8.91 4.01
CA ALA A 96 8.90 8.44 2.66
C ALA A 96 10.13 8.56 1.78
N SER A 97 10.65 7.42 1.32
CA SER A 97 11.89 7.37 0.57
C SER A 97 11.75 6.78 -0.83
N GLU A 98 10.53 6.42 -1.25
CA GLU A 98 10.28 5.82 -2.55
C GLU A 98 9.40 6.75 -3.38
N PRO A 99 9.98 7.70 -4.11
CA PRO A 99 9.19 8.70 -4.83
C PRO A 99 8.30 8.11 -5.93
N GLY A 100 8.63 6.93 -6.42
CA GLY A 100 7.82 6.26 -7.43
C GLY A 100 6.68 5.42 -6.88
N ALA A 101 6.60 5.23 -5.57
CA ALA A 101 5.59 4.39 -4.97
C ALA A 101 4.29 5.14 -4.69
N HIS A 102 3.19 4.38 -4.62
CA HIS A 102 1.92 4.88 -4.13
C HIS A 102 1.89 4.62 -2.62
N TYR A 103 1.75 5.68 -1.83
CA TYR A 103 1.68 5.54 -0.38
C TYR A 103 0.21 5.45 0.02
N VAL A 104 -0.20 4.26 0.46
CA VAL A 104 -1.59 4.01 0.87
C VAL A 104 -1.69 4.09 2.37
N VAL A 105 -2.67 4.84 2.86
CA VAL A 105 -3.00 4.90 4.27
C VAL A 105 -4.43 4.40 4.45
N VAL A 106 -4.59 3.46 5.38
CA VAL A 106 -5.90 2.93 5.75
C VAL A 106 -6.18 3.33 7.18
N SER A 107 -7.34 3.91 7.45
CA SER A 107 -7.71 4.20 8.84
C SER A 107 -8.68 3.15 9.37
N THR A 108 -8.35 2.61 10.55
CA THR A 108 -9.21 1.67 11.26
C THR A 108 -9.92 2.34 12.43
N ARG A 109 -9.95 3.67 12.46
CA ARG A 109 -10.57 4.41 13.57
C ARG A 109 -12.08 4.16 13.69
N ASP A 110 -12.75 3.84 12.58
CA ASP A 110 -14.17 3.51 12.58
C ASP A 110 -14.32 2.05 12.14
N PRO A 111 -14.80 1.16 13.02
CA PRO A 111 -14.92 -0.25 12.66
C PRO A 111 -15.95 -0.52 11.56
N ASP A 112 -16.84 0.43 11.31
CA ASP A 112 -17.90 0.24 10.33
C ASP A 112 -17.59 0.86 8.97
N GLN A 113 -16.53 1.61 8.85
CA GLN A 113 -16.17 2.28 7.60
C GLN A 113 -14.70 2.07 7.27
N VAL A 114 -14.43 1.97 5.98
CA VAL A 114 -13.05 1.85 5.50
C VAL A 114 -12.63 3.18 4.92
N GLU A 115 -11.56 3.75 5.46
CA GLU A 115 -10.89 4.88 4.84
C GLU A 115 -9.65 4.34 4.17
N PHE A 116 -9.57 4.43 2.87
CA PHE A 116 -8.46 3.91 2.07
C PHE A 116 -8.09 5.00 1.07
N ARG A 117 -6.93 5.61 1.26
CA ARG A 117 -6.50 6.74 0.43
C ARG A 117 -5.08 6.53 -0.03
N SER A 118 -4.76 7.03 -1.20
CA SER A 118 -3.44 6.89 -1.79
C SER A 118 -2.82 8.26 -2.07
N PHE A 119 -1.50 8.35 -1.88
CA PHE A 119 -0.77 9.59 -2.00
C PHE A 119 0.54 9.36 -2.72
N ARG A 120 1.00 10.38 -3.43
CA ARG A 120 2.39 10.46 -3.88
C ARG A 120 3.13 11.37 -2.90
N ILE A 121 4.31 10.95 -2.50
CA ILE A 121 5.14 11.73 -1.58
C ILE A 121 6.52 11.87 -2.23
N VAL A 122 6.81 13.07 -2.72
CA VAL A 122 8.06 13.35 -3.42
C VAL A 122 8.70 14.57 -2.79
N ASP A 123 9.91 14.44 -2.27
CA ASP A 123 10.65 15.54 -1.64
C ASP A 123 9.81 16.26 -0.59
N GLY A 124 9.09 15.50 0.21
CA GLY A 124 8.26 16.05 1.29
C GLY A 124 6.93 16.65 0.83
N VAL A 125 6.63 16.61 -0.46
CA VAL A 125 5.37 17.13 -0.99
C VAL A 125 4.38 16.00 -1.16
N VAL A 126 3.21 16.13 -0.53
CA VAL A 126 2.16 15.12 -0.55
C VAL A 126 1.09 15.53 -1.55
N THR A 127 0.75 14.63 -2.44
CA THR A 127 -0.36 14.84 -3.38
C THR A 127 -1.28 13.63 -3.29
N GLU A 128 -2.53 13.86 -2.93
CA GLU A 128 -3.49 12.77 -2.93
C GLU A 128 -3.87 12.40 -4.36
N GLU A 129 -4.07 11.13 -4.61
CA GLU A 129 -4.44 10.62 -5.92
C GLU A 129 -5.68 9.77 -5.83
N GLU A 130 -6.33 9.59 -6.98
CA GLU A 130 -7.50 8.75 -7.08
C GLU A 130 -7.13 7.28 -6.95
N VAL A 131 -7.99 6.49 -6.33
CA VAL A 131 -7.83 5.04 -6.23
C VAL A 131 -8.92 4.39 -7.09
N GLN A 132 -8.49 3.60 -8.07
CA GLN A 132 -9.40 2.83 -8.90
C GLN A 132 -9.26 1.37 -8.54
N VAL A 133 -10.36 0.73 -8.14
CA VAL A 133 -10.33 -0.68 -7.79
C VAL A 133 -10.82 -1.47 -9.00
N SER A 134 -9.91 -2.24 -9.60
CA SER A 134 -10.26 -3.07 -10.74
C SER A 134 -9.20 -4.15 -10.92
N ASP A 135 -9.56 -5.23 -11.60
CA ASP A 135 -8.63 -6.32 -11.84
C ASP A 135 -7.65 -5.93 -12.93
N TYR A 136 -6.42 -5.68 -12.54
CA TYR A 136 -5.38 -5.28 -13.45
C TYR A 136 -5.04 -6.43 -14.38
N GLY A 137 -4.86 -6.15 -15.62
CA GLY A 137 -4.47 -7.15 -16.59
C GLY A 137 -5.60 -7.98 -17.14
N LYS A 138 -6.82 -7.77 -16.65
CA LYS A 138 -8.00 -8.41 -17.22
C LYS A 138 -8.76 -7.41 -18.06
N PRO A 139 -9.36 -7.83 -19.14
CA PRO A 139 -10.27 -6.96 -19.84
C PRO A 139 -11.43 -6.63 -18.91
N ALA A 140 -12.02 -5.49 -19.13
CA ALA A 140 -13.17 -5.09 -18.34
C ALA A 140 -14.18 -6.22 -18.48
N ALA A 141 -14.66 -6.65 -17.37
CA ALA A 141 -15.41 -7.87 -17.31
C ALA A 141 -16.53 -7.90 -18.27
N ASP A 142 -17.04 -6.84 -18.51
CA ASP A 142 -18.12 -6.87 -19.32
C ASP A 142 -17.85 -6.22 -20.53
N ALA A 143 -16.69 -6.00 -20.83
CA ALA A 143 -16.36 -5.49 -22.08
C ALA A 143 -16.86 -6.48 -23.04
N PRO A 144 -17.92 -6.29 -23.55
CA PRO A 144 -18.44 -7.23 -24.45
C PRO A 144 -17.54 -7.24 -25.64
N GLY A 145 -17.24 -8.30 -26.09
CA GLY A 145 -16.44 -8.30 -27.23
C GLY A 145 -15.03 -8.32 -26.91
N THR A 146 -14.73 -8.08 -25.77
CA THR A 146 -13.44 -8.19 -25.48
C THR A 146 -13.33 -9.48 -25.14
N ALA A 147 -13.36 -10.14 -25.84
CA ALA A 147 -13.33 -11.33 -25.58
C ALA A 147 -12.12 -11.72 -25.21
N HIS A 148 -11.61 -11.70 -24.78
CA HIS A 148 -10.52 -12.01 -24.50
C HIS A 148 -10.53 -12.44 -23.39
N GLY A 149 -11.04 -12.34 -23.42
CA GLY A 149 -11.25 -12.94 -22.42
C GLY A 149 -10.42 -12.94 -21.55
#